data_5fad7566840ed7ba5062194efda9b0cc
#
_entry.id   5fad7566840ed7ba5062194efda9b0cc
#
_cell.length_a   1.000
_cell.length_b   1.000
_cell.length_c   1.000
_cell.angle_alpha   90.00
_cell.angle_beta   90.00
_cell.angle_gamma   90.00
#
_symmetry.space_group_name_H-M   'P 1'
#
loop_
_entity.id
_entity.type
_entity.pdbx_description
1 polymer ?
#
loop_
_entity_poly.entity_id
_entity_poly.type
_entity_poly.pdbx_seq_one_letter_code
_entity_poly.pdbx_strand_id
1 'polypeptide(L)'
;MALRIEIRTDELDRDVGDIRARLANPTPVFNRFAQYMRVKTDSTFDRLRRGGTYRGVTWDGFSPQYTRKDGTVIPAHGGIAKVRGGGVVHGRMRPSGQRLNAGDSIMQDTGTMRSRAALVMNQTRRSLTLGPQGVRYAAAQHAKRPFLFFTDADADMLAKFAVEHIGR
;
A
#
# COMPACT_ATOMS: atom_id res chain seq x y z
N MET A 1 64.57 29.29 1.75
CA MET A 1 63.61 28.50 2.57
C MET A 1 62.55 27.97 1.61
N ALA A 2 62.49 26.64 1.38
CA ALA A 2 61.50 26.07 0.46
C ALA A 2 60.27 25.70 1.27
N LEU A 3 59.12 26.23 0.84
CA LEU A 3 57.81 25.87 1.44
C LEU A 3 57.38 24.50 0.90
N ARG A 4 57.25 23.51 1.76
CA ARG A 4 56.75 22.17 1.39
C ARG A 4 55.33 22.02 1.89
N ILE A 5 54.40 21.83 0.98
CA ILE A 5 52.99 21.51 1.27
C ILE A 5 52.86 19.99 1.11
N GLU A 6 52.47 19.29 2.17
CA GLU A 6 52.17 17.87 2.14
C GLU A 6 50.63 17.70 2.24
N ILE A 7 50.03 17.14 1.22
CA ILE A 7 48.59 16.82 1.20
C ILE A 7 48.46 15.33 1.52
N ARG A 8 47.82 15.02 2.63
CA ARG A 8 47.52 13.62 3.01
C ARG A 8 46.12 13.27 2.51
N THR A 9 46.04 12.22 1.70
CA THR A 9 44.80 11.74 1.08
C THR A 9 44.20 10.53 1.77
N ASP A 10 44.91 9.97 2.79
CA ASP A 10 44.52 8.73 3.44
C ASP A 10 43.10 8.73 4.03
N GLU A 11 42.68 9.84 4.61
CA GLU A 11 41.33 10.02 5.14
C GLU A 11 40.30 10.11 3.99
N LEU A 12 40.63 10.87 2.94
CA LEU A 12 39.77 11.01 1.76
C LEU A 12 39.55 9.67 1.05
N ASP A 13 40.67 8.89 0.89
CA ASP A 13 40.58 7.57 0.25
C ASP A 13 39.72 6.59 1.07
N ARG A 14 39.80 6.67 2.40
CA ARG A 14 38.95 5.87 3.30
C ARG A 14 37.46 6.28 3.15
N ASP A 15 37.17 7.57 3.22
CA ASP A 15 35.78 8.08 3.11
C ASP A 15 35.17 7.74 1.75
N VAL A 16 35.94 7.87 0.66
CA VAL A 16 35.50 7.46 -0.69
C VAL A 16 35.28 5.95 -0.74
N GLY A 17 36.12 5.15 -0.11
CA GLY A 17 35.94 3.71 0.00
C GLY A 17 34.66 3.33 0.72
N ASP A 18 34.36 3.98 1.83
CA ASP A 18 33.13 3.77 2.62
C ASP A 18 31.88 4.17 1.83
N ILE A 19 31.92 5.30 1.15
CA ILE A 19 30.82 5.74 0.28
C ILE A 19 30.56 4.72 -0.83
N ARG A 20 31.60 4.22 -1.48
CA ARG A 20 31.49 3.17 -2.52
C ARG A 20 30.90 1.88 -1.97
N ALA A 21 31.30 1.45 -0.79
CA ALA A 21 30.77 0.25 -0.14
C ALA A 21 29.28 0.40 0.17
N ARG A 22 28.86 1.57 0.67
CA ARG A 22 27.44 1.87 0.95
C ARG A 22 26.60 1.91 -0.34
N LEU A 23 27.11 2.54 -1.39
CA LEU A 23 26.45 2.55 -2.71
C LEU A 23 26.32 1.15 -3.32
N ALA A 24 27.29 0.27 -3.08
CA ALA A 24 27.24 -1.12 -3.54
C ALA A 24 26.19 -1.96 -2.80
N ASN A 25 25.74 -1.53 -1.61
CA ASN A 25 24.74 -2.23 -0.80
C ASN A 25 23.50 -1.37 -0.52
N PRO A 26 22.54 -1.27 -1.44
CA PRO A 26 21.29 -0.52 -1.24
C PRO A 26 20.26 -1.24 -0.34
N THR A 27 20.56 -2.44 0.14
CA THR A 27 19.63 -3.23 0.96
C THR A 27 19.03 -2.47 2.14
N PRO A 28 19.79 -1.68 2.93
CA PRO A 28 19.22 -0.91 4.03
C PRO A 28 18.22 0.16 3.57
N VAL A 29 18.48 0.79 2.42
CA VAL A 29 17.58 1.78 1.81
C VAL A 29 16.27 1.11 1.40
N PHE A 30 16.36 -0.02 0.73
CA PHE A 30 15.18 -0.78 0.29
C PHE A 30 14.35 -1.30 1.45
N ASN A 31 14.98 -1.77 2.52
CA ASN A 31 14.26 -2.22 3.72
C ASN A 31 13.48 -1.08 4.38
N ARG A 32 14.09 0.10 4.52
CA ARG A 32 13.41 1.29 5.06
C ARG A 32 12.27 1.72 4.14
N PHE A 33 12.49 1.71 2.84
CA PHE A 33 11.47 2.07 1.87
C PHE A 33 10.30 1.07 1.85
N ALA A 34 10.58 -0.23 1.95
CA ALA A 34 9.53 -1.26 2.08
C ALA A 34 8.68 -1.03 3.32
N GLN A 35 9.30 -0.71 4.46
CA GLN A 35 8.58 -0.39 5.69
C GLN A 35 7.72 0.87 5.54
N TYR A 36 8.26 1.93 4.94
CA TYR A 36 7.51 3.16 4.64
C TYR A 36 6.28 2.86 3.75
N MET A 37 6.45 2.10 2.66
CA MET A 37 5.37 1.73 1.76
C MET A 37 4.31 0.85 2.44
N ARG A 38 4.71 -0.02 3.37
CA ARG A 38 3.78 -0.81 4.18
C ARG A 38 2.91 0.09 5.06
N VAL A 39 3.50 1.04 5.78
CA VAL A 39 2.77 2.00 6.61
C VAL A 39 1.84 2.87 5.77
N LYS A 40 2.31 3.34 4.60
CA LYS A 40 1.50 4.11 3.65
C LYS A 40 0.28 3.29 3.17
N THR A 41 0.51 2.04 2.78
CA THR A 41 -0.56 1.14 2.31
C THR A 41 -1.57 0.88 3.43
N ASP A 42 -1.12 0.64 4.64
CA ASP A 42 -1.96 0.44 5.81
C ASP A 42 -2.82 1.67 6.09
N SER A 43 -2.23 2.87 6.03
CA SER A 43 -2.93 4.15 6.14
C SER A 43 -3.97 4.35 5.02
N THR A 44 -3.70 3.84 3.81
CA THR A 44 -4.65 3.88 2.70
C THR A 44 -5.91 3.06 3.03
N PHE A 45 -5.75 1.86 3.57
CA PHE A 45 -6.88 1.04 4.02
C PHE A 45 -7.68 1.70 5.15
N ASP A 46 -7.01 2.37 6.09
CA ASP A 46 -7.69 3.05 7.20
C ASP A 46 -8.47 4.28 6.71
N ARG A 47 -7.85 5.11 5.87
CA ARG A 47 -8.46 6.35 5.37
C ARG A 47 -9.59 6.08 4.40
N LEU A 48 -9.47 5.06 3.56
CA LEU A 48 -10.45 4.72 2.53
C LEU A 48 -11.40 3.58 2.93
N ARG A 49 -11.41 3.18 4.20
CA ARG A 49 -12.26 2.07 4.69
C ARG A 49 -13.74 2.18 4.38
N ARG A 50 -14.24 3.39 4.15
CA ARG A 50 -15.64 3.69 3.78
C ARG A 50 -15.77 4.26 2.38
N GLY A 51 -14.70 4.30 1.62
CA GLY A 51 -14.60 5.02 0.35
C GLY A 51 -14.10 6.45 0.54
N GLY A 52 -13.98 7.17 -0.56
CA GLY A 52 -13.47 8.54 -0.60
C GLY A 52 -12.12 8.64 -1.30
N THR A 53 -11.42 9.76 -1.09
CA THR A 53 -10.15 10.05 -1.76
C THR A 53 -9.04 10.24 -0.73
N TYR A 54 -7.89 9.64 -0.99
CA TYR A 54 -6.68 9.78 -0.19
C TYR A 54 -5.43 9.72 -1.08
N ARG A 55 -4.58 10.75 -1.02
CA ARG A 55 -3.32 10.86 -1.81
C ARG A 55 -3.53 10.65 -3.32
N GLY A 56 -4.59 11.22 -3.88
CA GLY A 56 -4.90 11.11 -5.31
C GLY A 56 -5.58 9.78 -5.72
N VAL A 57 -5.78 8.85 -4.80
CA VAL A 57 -6.47 7.58 -5.03
C VAL A 57 -7.89 7.64 -4.49
N THR A 58 -8.86 7.22 -5.29
CA THR A 58 -10.27 7.20 -4.91
C THR A 58 -10.78 5.77 -4.84
N TRP A 59 -11.47 5.44 -3.76
CA TRP A 59 -12.22 4.20 -3.62
C TRP A 59 -13.71 4.51 -3.61
N ASP A 60 -14.44 3.76 -4.43
CA ASP A 60 -15.90 3.79 -4.35
C ASP A 60 -16.34 3.30 -2.99
N GLY A 61 -17.32 3.97 -2.42
CA GLY A 61 -17.99 3.56 -1.20
C GLY A 61 -18.72 2.22 -1.34
N PHE A 62 -19.38 1.81 -0.28
CA PHE A 62 -20.29 0.68 -0.37
C PHE A 62 -21.43 1.03 -1.35
N SER A 63 -21.86 0.01 -2.11
CA SER A 63 -22.97 0.20 -3.05
C SER A 63 -24.21 0.75 -2.32
N PRO A 64 -24.81 1.83 -2.82
CA PRO A 64 -26.05 2.33 -2.27
C PRO A 64 -27.17 1.30 -2.48
N GLN A 65 -28.29 1.53 -1.81
CA GLN A 65 -29.53 0.83 -2.11
C GLN A 65 -29.87 1.00 -3.60
N TYR A 66 -30.29 -0.06 -4.26
CA TYR A 66 -30.76 -0.01 -5.64
C TYR A 66 -31.97 -0.90 -5.85
N THR A 67 -32.75 -0.58 -6.87
CA THR A 67 -33.96 -1.36 -7.26
C THR A 67 -33.62 -2.17 -8.51
N ARG A 68 -33.86 -3.47 -8.49
CA ARG A 68 -33.75 -4.34 -9.66
C ARG A 68 -34.87 -4.06 -10.66
N LYS A 69 -34.72 -4.56 -11.89
CA LYS A 69 -35.74 -4.43 -12.95
C LYS A 69 -37.08 -5.06 -12.58
N ASP A 70 -37.05 -6.07 -11.70
CA ASP A 70 -38.25 -6.74 -11.17
C ASP A 70 -38.91 -5.97 -9.99
N GLY A 71 -38.45 -4.76 -9.68
CA GLY A 71 -38.96 -3.95 -8.58
C GLY A 71 -38.43 -4.31 -7.19
N THR A 72 -37.56 -5.34 -7.09
CA THR A 72 -36.98 -5.75 -5.81
C THR A 72 -35.95 -4.71 -5.33
N VAL A 73 -36.15 -4.19 -4.14
CA VAL A 73 -35.23 -3.26 -3.49
C VAL A 73 -34.12 -4.06 -2.82
N ILE A 74 -32.90 -3.84 -3.27
CA ILE A 74 -31.69 -4.38 -2.65
C ILE A 74 -31.11 -3.34 -1.71
N PRO A 75 -31.11 -3.58 -0.39
CA PRO A 75 -30.65 -2.59 0.57
C PRO A 75 -29.14 -2.39 0.51
N ALA A 76 -28.68 -1.20 0.89
CA ALA A 76 -27.27 -0.91 1.07
C ALA A 76 -26.68 -1.73 2.24
N HIS A 77 -25.38 -2.03 2.18
CA HIS A 77 -24.59 -2.56 3.30
C HIS A 77 -25.16 -3.78 4.03
N GLY A 78 -25.67 -4.76 3.31
CA GLY A 78 -26.14 -5.98 3.95
C GLY A 78 -27.40 -5.80 4.79
N GLY A 79 -28.12 -4.69 4.62
CA GLY A 79 -29.47 -4.54 5.15
C GLY A 79 -30.39 -5.67 4.68
N ILE A 80 -31.56 -5.76 5.27
CA ILE A 80 -32.59 -6.72 4.90
C ILE A 80 -33.78 -5.96 4.37
N ALA A 81 -34.28 -6.35 3.19
CA ALA A 81 -35.57 -5.90 2.68
C ALA A 81 -36.53 -7.07 2.59
N LYS A 82 -37.75 -6.86 3.04
CA LYS A 82 -38.85 -7.80 2.83
C LYS A 82 -39.36 -7.65 1.40
N VAL A 83 -39.55 -8.73 0.70
CA VAL A 83 -40.10 -8.76 -0.66
C VAL A 83 -41.59 -8.99 -0.60
N ARG A 84 -42.35 -8.40 -1.54
CA ARG A 84 -43.79 -8.68 -1.72
C ARG A 84 -43.96 -10.18 -1.97
N GLY A 85 -44.63 -10.88 -1.04
CA GLY A 85 -44.78 -12.34 -1.08
C GLY A 85 -44.09 -13.08 0.07
N GLY A 86 -43.53 -12.38 1.06
CA GLY A 86 -43.03 -12.99 2.30
C GLY A 86 -41.55 -13.40 2.28
N GLY A 87 -40.86 -13.22 1.14
CA GLY A 87 -39.42 -13.47 1.06
C GLY A 87 -38.55 -12.37 1.69
N VAL A 88 -37.30 -12.66 1.93
CA VAL A 88 -36.31 -11.68 2.44
C VAL A 88 -35.14 -11.60 1.46
N VAL A 89 -34.81 -10.37 1.05
CA VAL A 89 -33.62 -10.08 0.26
C VAL A 89 -32.54 -9.51 1.15
N HIS A 90 -31.39 -10.10 1.07
CA HIS A 90 -30.19 -9.61 1.77
C HIS A 90 -29.41 -8.68 0.85
N GLY A 91 -28.88 -7.60 1.41
CA GLY A 91 -27.89 -6.78 0.76
C GLY A 91 -26.59 -7.54 0.54
N ARG A 92 -25.57 -6.84 0.07
CA ARG A 92 -24.28 -7.45 -0.24
C ARG A 92 -23.70 -8.20 0.96
N MET A 93 -23.30 -9.44 0.73
CA MET A 93 -22.61 -10.27 1.71
C MET A 93 -21.10 -10.15 1.55
N ARG A 94 -20.36 -10.38 2.61
CA ARG A 94 -18.90 -10.58 2.55
C ARG A 94 -18.56 -11.90 1.83
N PRO A 95 -17.36 -12.03 1.25
CA PRO A 95 -16.88 -13.33 0.75
C PRO A 95 -16.92 -14.44 1.79
N SER A 96 -16.78 -14.12 3.07
CA SER A 96 -16.93 -15.04 4.20
C SER A 96 -18.36 -15.51 4.46
N GLY A 97 -19.35 -15.00 3.70
CA GLY A 97 -20.77 -15.27 3.92
C GLY A 97 -21.44 -14.43 5.02
N GLN A 98 -20.69 -13.58 5.69
CA GLN A 98 -21.22 -12.67 6.70
C GLN A 98 -21.87 -11.42 6.06
N ARG A 99 -22.84 -10.85 6.74
CA ARG A 99 -23.44 -9.58 6.30
C ARG A 99 -22.47 -8.42 6.47
N LEU A 100 -22.54 -7.48 5.54
CA LEU A 100 -21.89 -6.18 5.69
C LEU A 100 -22.70 -5.32 6.66
N ASN A 101 -22.04 -4.79 7.68
CA ASN A 101 -22.62 -3.85 8.64
C ASN A 101 -22.10 -2.44 8.36
N ALA A 102 -22.78 -1.43 8.94
CA ALA A 102 -22.39 -0.03 8.78
C ALA A 102 -20.97 0.29 9.28
N GLY A 103 -20.44 -0.53 10.18
CA GLY A 103 -19.07 -0.42 10.71
C GLY A 103 -18.00 -1.12 9.88
N ASP A 104 -18.39 -1.89 8.86
CA ASP A 104 -17.48 -2.68 8.07
C ASP A 104 -16.55 -1.81 7.22
N SER A 105 -15.39 -2.36 6.93
CA SER A 105 -14.36 -1.71 6.13
C SER A 105 -14.27 -2.34 4.75
N ILE A 106 -14.15 -1.51 3.72
CA ILE A 106 -13.95 -1.97 2.35
C ILE A 106 -12.64 -2.75 2.25
N MET A 107 -12.67 -3.89 1.54
CA MET A 107 -11.51 -4.76 1.30
C MET A 107 -10.84 -5.36 2.56
N GLN A 108 -11.51 -5.31 3.71
CA GLN A 108 -10.94 -5.76 4.99
C GLN A 108 -11.75 -6.89 5.64
N ASP A 109 -12.42 -7.73 4.85
CA ASP A 109 -13.26 -8.82 5.38
C ASP A 109 -12.49 -9.71 6.37
N THR A 110 -11.39 -10.33 5.92
CA THR A 110 -10.53 -11.16 6.75
C THR A 110 -9.24 -10.47 7.22
N GLY A 111 -9.01 -9.23 6.80
CA GLY A 111 -7.74 -8.53 7.00
C GLY A 111 -6.58 -9.02 6.12
N THR A 112 -6.73 -10.13 5.42
CA THR A 112 -5.67 -10.76 4.61
C THR A 112 -5.12 -9.82 3.53
N MET A 113 -6.01 -9.10 2.83
CA MET A 113 -5.58 -8.14 1.81
C MET A 113 -4.70 -7.04 2.42
N ARG A 114 -5.15 -6.43 3.51
CA ARG A 114 -4.44 -5.37 4.20
C ARG A 114 -3.07 -5.84 4.70
N SER A 115 -3.02 -6.96 5.40
CA SER A 115 -1.77 -7.47 6.00
C SER A 115 -0.72 -7.90 4.97
N ARG A 116 -1.14 -8.22 3.73
CA ARG A 116 -0.28 -8.72 2.66
C ARG A 116 -0.10 -7.77 1.49
N ALA A 117 -0.70 -6.59 1.52
CA ALA A 117 -0.80 -5.68 0.37
C ALA A 117 0.55 -5.12 -0.10
N ALA A 118 1.50 -4.90 0.80
CA ALA A 118 2.80 -4.29 0.50
C ALA A 118 3.95 -5.11 1.10
N LEU A 119 4.01 -6.40 0.78
CA LEU A 119 5.12 -7.26 1.16
C LEU A 119 6.24 -7.20 0.11
N VAL A 120 7.46 -7.44 0.57
CA VAL A 120 8.60 -7.60 -0.34
C VAL A 120 8.43 -8.92 -1.09
N MET A 121 8.21 -8.83 -2.41
CA MET A 121 8.08 -9.99 -3.29
C MET A 121 9.44 -10.41 -3.85
N ASN A 122 10.27 -9.44 -4.18
CA ASN A 122 11.63 -9.67 -4.67
C ASN A 122 12.51 -8.46 -4.34
N GLN A 123 13.77 -8.74 -4.03
CA GLN A 123 14.78 -7.71 -3.79
C GLN A 123 16.11 -8.15 -4.40
N THR A 124 16.68 -7.28 -5.20
CA THR A 124 18.01 -7.42 -5.78
C THR A 124 18.87 -6.24 -5.38
N ARG A 125 20.14 -6.21 -5.82
CA ARG A 125 20.98 -5.02 -5.64
C ARG A 125 20.51 -3.77 -6.37
N ARG A 126 19.61 -3.90 -7.35
CA ARG A 126 19.15 -2.79 -8.21
C ARG A 126 17.66 -2.55 -8.18
N SER A 127 16.90 -3.43 -7.55
CA SER A 127 15.44 -3.37 -7.59
C SER A 127 14.81 -3.89 -6.31
N LEU A 128 13.68 -3.28 -5.96
CA LEU A 128 12.77 -3.71 -4.91
C LEU A 128 11.38 -3.86 -5.53
N THR A 129 10.79 -5.04 -5.42
CA THR A 129 9.41 -5.30 -5.85
C THR A 129 8.54 -5.50 -4.62
N LEU A 130 7.50 -4.67 -4.51
CA LEU A 130 6.49 -4.76 -3.46
C LEU A 130 5.17 -5.20 -4.07
N GLY A 131 4.39 -5.98 -3.33
CA GLY A 131 3.09 -6.41 -3.82
C GLY A 131 2.32 -7.29 -2.84
N PRO A 132 1.09 -7.65 -3.21
CA PRO A 132 0.22 -8.50 -2.42
C PRO A 132 0.63 -9.97 -2.56
N GLN A 133 1.36 -10.49 -1.59
CA GLN A 133 1.83 -11.88 -1.63
C GLN A 133 0.71 -12.86 -1.24
N GLY A 134 0.47 -13.88 -2.08
CA GLY A 134 -0.45 -14.97 -1.79
C GLY A 134 -1.94 -14.60 -1.77
N VAL A 135 -2.32 -13.47 -2.35
CA VAL A 135 -3.70 -12.99 -2.45
C VAL A 135 -4.18 -13.04 -3.90
N ARG A 136 -4.84 -14.13 -4.29
CA ARG A 136 -5.24 -14.40 -5.70
C ARG A 136 -6.14 -13.32 -6.30
N TYR A 137 -7.00 -12.69 -5.51
CA TYR A 137 -7.93 -11.66 -5.97
C TYR A 137 -7.35 -10.23 -5.92
N ALA A 138 -6.09 -10.07 -5.51
CA ALA A 138 -5.49 -8.75 -5.30
C ALA A 138 -5.46 -7.89 -6.56
N ALA A 139 -5.09 -8.45 -7.70
CA ALA A 139 -5.03 -7.71 -8.96
C ALA A 139 -6.40 -7.14 -9.36
N ALA A 140 -7.46 -7.95 -9.29
CA ALA A 140 -8.81 -7.50 -9.61
C ALA A 140 -9.33 -6.43 -8.63
N GLN A 141 -8.97 -6.52 -7.36
CA GLN A 141 -9.33 -5.51 -6.37
C GLN A 141 -8.51 -4.24 -6.55
N HIS A 142 -7.22 -4.36 -6.84
CA HIS A 142 -6.34 -3.21 -7.09
C HIS A 142 -6.79 -2.38 -8.30
N ALA A 143 -7.26 -3.03 -9.36
CA ALA A 143 -7.79 -2.36 -10.54
C ALA A 143 -9.02 -1.48 -10.23
N LYS A 144 -9.83 -1.87 -9.25
CA LYS A 144 -11.03 -1.12 -8.83
C LYS A 144 -10.73 -0.13 -7.71
N ARG A 145 -9.83 -0.49 -6.82
CA ARG A 145 -9.48 0.25 -5.60
C ARG A 145 -7.98 0.15 -5.39
N PRO A 146 -7.20 1.04 -6.02
CA PRO A 146 -5.76 1.03 -5.86
C PRO A 146 -5.36 1.18 -4.39
N PHE A 147 -4.60 0.24 -3.86
CA PHE A 147 -4.13 0.23 -2.46
C PHE A 147 -2.62 0.31 -2.34
N LEU A 148 -1.89 -0.09 -3.38
CA LEU A 148 -0.44 0.03 -3.48
C LEU A 148 -0.13 0.90 -4.70
N PHE A 149 0.36 2.11 -4.47
CA PHE A 149 0.64 3.08 -5.51
C PHE A 149 1.88 3.90 -5.15
N PHE A 150 2.56 4.38 -6.18
CA PHE A 150 3.77 5.18 -6.08
C PHE A 150 3.49 6.61 -6.53
N THR A 151 4.01 7.59 -5.79
CA THR A 151 3.85 9.01 -6.06
C THR A 151 5.20 9.70 -6.04
N ASP A 152 5.28 10.94 -6.52
CA ASP A 152 6.51 11.75 -6.47
C ASP A 152 7.02 11.91 -5.04
N ALA A 153 6.12 12.10 -4.07
CA ALA A 153 6.50 12.15 -2.66
C ALA A 153 7.15 10.84 -2.15
N ASP A 154 6.82 9.69 -2.75
CA ASP A 154 7.48 8.43 -2.41
C ASP A 154 8.88 8.34 -3.04
N ALA A 155 9.06 8.93 -4.23
CA ALA A 155 10.38 9.07 -4.85
C ALA A 155 11.29 9.95 -3.99
N ASP A 156 10.79 11.08 -3.48
CA ASP A 156 11.51 11.97 -2.58
C ASP A 156 11.92 11.25 -1.28
N MET A 157 11.01 10.44 -0.72
CA MET A 157 11.32 9.65 0.47
C MET A 157 12.38 8.58 0.21
N LEU A 158 12.34 7.92 -0.95
CA LEU A 158 13.38 6.97 -1.35
C LEU A 158 14.73 7.67 -1.51
N ALA A 159 14.76 8.82 -2.19
CA ALA A 159 15.97 9.64 -2.35
C ALA A 159 16.53 10.08 -1.00
N LYS A 160 15.67 10.54 -0.07
CA LYS A 160 16.07 10.88 1.29
C LYS A 160 16.74 9.71 2.00
N PHE A 161 16.15 8.50 1.95
CA PHE A 161 16.75 7.32 2.58
C PHE A 161 18.09 6.94 1.96
N ALA A 162 18.25 7.14 0.64
CA ALA A 162 19.53 6.92 -0.04
C ALA A 162 20.59 7.92 0.42
N VAL A 163 20.28 9.21 0.47
CA VAL A 163 21.21 10.25 0.96
C VAL A 163 21.64 9.98 2.40
N GLU A 164 20.69 9.68 3.27
CA GLU A 164 20.99 9.36 4.67
C GLU A 164 21.83 8.08 4.82
N HIS A 165 21.72 7.13 3.91
CA HIS A 165 22.53 5.91 3.92
C HIS A 165 23.97 6.17 3.47
N ILE A 166 24.17 7.04 2.51
CA ILE A 166 25.48 7.42 1.99
C ILE A 166 26.23 8.33 2.97
N GLY A 167 25.50 9.26 3.62
CA GLY A 167 26.08 10.29 4.49
C GLY A 167 26.39 9.85 5.93
N ARG A 168 26.13 8.57 6.29
CA ARG A 168 26.49 8.00 7.60
C ARG A 168 27.93 7.48 7.59
#